data_a088b7078510d779717cd2499ae45f4a
#
_entry.id   a088b7078510d779717cd2499ae45f4a
#
_cell.length_a   1.000
_cell.length_b   1.000
_cell.length_c   1.000
_cell.angle_alpha   90.00
_cell.angle_beta   90.00
_cell.angle_gamma   90.00
#
_symmetry.space_group_name_H-M   'P 1'
#
loop_
_entity.id
_entity.type
_entity.pdbx_description
1 polymer ?
#
loop_
_entity_poly.entity_id
_entity_poly.type
_entity_poly.pdbx_seq_one_letter_code
_entity_poly.pdbx_strand_id
1 'polypeptide(L)'
;RCVILACGERAIARAAGACRLLGERGVFPSLVNARFVKPLDEELLAGLEEPLVVTVEDNMLAGGFGSLVAERFAEDTSKRVKIFGYGDKFIGQGGIDELMDDCGLSPEAIAAYIEKNI
;
A
#
# COMPACT_ATOMS: atom_id res chain seq x y z
N ARG A 1 11.25 -3.33 9.09
CA ARG A 1 9.98 -3.02 9.75
C ARG A 1 9.07 -2.28 8.81
N CYS A 2 8.01 -2.92 8.44
CA CYS A 2 7.12 -2.39 7.44
C CYS A 2 5.67 -2.72 7.79
N VAL A 3 4.78 -1.77 7.54
CA VAL A 3 3.34 -2.00 7.62
C VAL A 3 2.75 -1.69 6.25
N ILE A 4 1.83 -2.53 5.80
CA ILE A 4 1.11 -2.34 4.55
C ILE A 4 -0.32 -1.98 4.89
N LEU A 5 -0.76 -0.82 4.43
CA LEU A 5 -2.14 -0.39 4.58
C LEU A 5 -2.81 -0.57 3.23
N ALA A 6 -3.72 -1.52 3.15
CA ALA A 6 -4.37 -1.84 1.89
C ALA A 6 -5.83 -1.40 1.91
N CYS A 7 -6.24 -0.70 0.88
CA CYS A 7 -7.59 -0.16 0.77
C CYS A 7 -8.24 -0.73 -0.49
N GLY A 8 -9.25 -1.56 -0.30
CA GLY A 8 -9.95 -2.20 -1.39
C GLY A 8 -9.65 -3.68 -1.47
N GLU A 9 -10.59 -4.42 -2.02
CA GLU A 9 -10.52 -5.87 -2.07
C GLU A 9 -9.32 -6.39 -2.87
N ARG A 10 -9.10 -5.80 -4.03
CA ARG A 10 -7.99 -6.21 -4.87
C ARG A 10 -6.66 -5.78 -4.28
N ALA A 11 -6.64 -4.62 -3.66
CA ALA A 11 -5.42 -4.14 -3.00
C ALA A 11 -5.02 -5.08 -1.86
N ILE A 12 -6.01 -5.53 -1.08
CA ILE A 12 -5.74 -6.44 0.01
C ILE A 12 -5.21 -7.76 -0.50
N ALA A 13 -5.79 -8.28 -1.59
CA ALA A 13 -5.33 -9.54 -2.17
C ALA A 13 -3.89 -9.43 -2.67
N ARG A 14 -3.56 -8.30 -3.30
CA ARG A 14 -2.20 -8.07 -3.81
C ARG A 14 -1.20 -7.92 -2.66
N ALA A 15 -1.60 -7.18 -1.64
CA ALA A 15 -0.75 -7.00 -0.47
C ALA A 15 -0.53 -8.32 0.26
N ALA A 16 -1.57 -9.14 0.38
CA ALA A 16 -1.43 -10.45 0.99
C ALA A 16 -0.48 -11.33 0.19
N GLY A 17 -0.55 -11.24 -1.14
CA GLY A 17 0.40 -11.96 -2.00
C GLY A 17 1.83 -11.51 -1.76
N ALA A 18 2.04 -10.21 -1.60
CA ALA A 18 3.36 -9.67 -1.30
C ALA A 18 3.86 -10.19 0.05
N CYS A 19 2.99 -10.22 1.05
CA CYS A 19 3.35 -10.75 2.37
C CYS A 19 3.77 -12.21 2.29
N ARG A 20 3.08 -12.98 1.46
CA ARG A 20 3.42 -14.40 1.28
C ARG A 20 4.81 -14.55 0.67
N LEU A 21 5.09 -13.75 -0.36
CA LEU A 21 6.40 -13.80 -1.00
C LEU A 21 7.51 -13.39 -0.03
N LEU A 22 7.26 -12.34 0.74
CA LEU A 22 8.25 -11.88 1.72
C LEU A 22 8.44 -12.89 2.83
N GLY A 23 7.37 -13.57 3.25
CA GLY A 23 7.45 -14.59 4.28
C GLY A 23 8.38 -15.73 3.89
N GLU A 24 8.41 -16.08 2.60
CA GLU A 24 9.31 -17.10 2.10
C GLU A 24 10.78 -16.69 2.23
N ARG A 25 11.02 -15.41 2.42
CA ARG A 25 12.35 -14.85 2.57
C ARG A 25 12.63 -14.39 4.00
N GLY A 26 11.73 -14.74 4.91
CA GLY A 26 11.90 -14.40 6.31
C GLY A 26 11.49 -12.97 6.68
N VAL A 27 10.75 -12.30 5.82
CA VAL A 27 10.29 -10.94 6.08
C VAL A 27 8.79 -10.96 6.33
N PHE A 28 8.35 -10.39 7.46
CA PHE A 28 6.96 -10.46 7.88
C PHE A 28 6.40 -9.07 8.18
N PRO A 29 5.97 -8.33 7.15
CA PRO A 29 5.35 -7.03 7.39
C PRO A 29 3.96 -7.19 7.98
N SER A 30 3.48 -6.17 8.67
CA SER A 30 2.11 -6.14 9.15
C SER A 30 1.21 -5.73 7.99
N LEU A 31 0.04 -6.34 7.90
CA LEU A 31 -0.93 -6.00 6.87
C LEU A 31 -2.21 -5.54 7.54
N VAL A 32 -2.65 -4.34 7.19
CA VAL A 32 -3.86 -3.75 7.75
C VAL A 32 -4.86 -3.50 6.62
N ASN A 33 -6.09 -3.94 6.85
CA ASN A 33 -7.20 -3.66 5.93
C ASN A 33 -7.76 -2.29 6.26
N ALA A 34 -7.37 -1.28 5.49
CA ALA A 34 -7.83 0.09 5.70
C ALA A 34 -9.14 0.27 4.96
N ARG A 35 -10.24 0.18 5.69
CA ARG A 35 -11.57 0.22 5.10
C ARG A 35 -12.04 1.60 4.70
N PHE A 36 -11.56 2.62 5.38
CA PHE A 36 -12.06 3.97 5.18
C PHE A 36 -10.97 4.88 4.68
N VAL A 37 -11.30 5.58 3.60
CA VAL A 37 -10.39 6.57 3.05
C VAL A 37 -10.57 7.91 3.76
N LYS A 38 -11.80 8.26 4.05
CA LYS A 38 -12.12 9.52 4.72
C LYS A 38 -13.24 9.30 5.72
N PRO A 39 -13.05 9.73 6.96
CA PRO A 39 -11.81 10.27 7.51
C PRO A 39 -10.79 9.16 7.74
N LEU A 40 -9.54 9.52 7.77
CA LEU A 40 -8.50 8.55 8.10
C LEU A 40 -8.68 8.10 9.55
N ASP A 41 -8.27 6.87 9.82
CA ASP A 41 -8.28 6.35 11.18
C ASP A 41 -7.04 6.87 11.90
N GLU A 42 -7.19 8.01 12.54
CA GLU A 42 -6.07 8.65 13.23
C GLU A 42 -5.53 7.81 14.36
N GLU A 43 -6.39 7.08 15.03
CA GLU A 43 -5.95 6.22 16.13
C GLU A 43 -5.04 5.11 15.61
N LEU A 44 -5.42 4.51 14.50
CA LEU A 44 -4.59 3.50 13.86
C LEU A 44 -3.24 4.09 13.44
N LEU A 45 -3.28 5.22 12.75
CA LEU A 45 -2.05 5.83 12.25
C LEU A 45 -1.12 6.26 13.35
N ALA A 46 -1.68 6.80 14.43
CA ALA A 46 -0.87 7.23 15.57
C ALA A 46 -0.19 6.05 16.25
N GLY A 47 -0.78 4.87 16.15
CA GLY A 47 -0.23 3.68 16.77
C GLY A 47 0.81 2.93 15.94
N LEU A 48 1.07 3.37 14.72
CA LEU A 48 2.03 2.68 13.86
C LEU A 48 3.46 2.96 14.31
N GLU A 49 4.20 1.90 14.55
CA GLU A 49 5.59 2.01 14.98
C GLU A 49 6.58 1.75 13.85
N GLU A 50 6.11 1.16 12.78
CA GLU A 50 6.98 0.80 11.67
C GLU A 50 7.47 2.03 10.92
N PRO A 51 8.75 2.11 10.61
CA PRO A 51 9.27 3.28 9.87
C PRO A 51 8.86 3.31 8.40
N LEU A 52 8.63 2.15 7.79
CA LEU A 52 8.20 2.10 6.40
C LEU A 52 6.70 1.79 6.35
N VAL A 53 5.94 2.72 5.79
CA VAL A 53 4.50 2.58 5.62
C VAL A 53 4.22 2.47 4.13
N VAL A 54 3.66 1.35 3.71
CA VAL A 54 3.34 1.10 2.32
C VAL A 54 1.82 1.13 2.18
N THR A 55 1.31 1.94 1.26
CA THR A 55 -0.12 1.95 1.00
C THR A 55 -0.39 1.32 -0.36
N VAL A 56 -1.45 0.53 -0.42
CA VAL A 56 -1.89 -0.12 -1.66
C VAL A 56 -3.37 0.18 -1.81
N GLU A 57 -3.75 0.74 -2.95
CA GLU A 57 -5.17 1.06 -3.18
C GLU A 57 -5.56 0.68 -4.60
N ASP A 58 -6.80 0.19 -4.74
CA ASP A 58 -7.30 -0.24 -6.05
C ASP A 58 -8.45 0.61 -6.55
N ASN A 59 -8.75 1.71 -5.88
CA ASN A 59 -9.90 2.53 -6.22
C ASN A 59 -9.46 3.88 -6.75
N MET A 60 -9.59 4.07 -8.07
CA MET A 60 -9.22 5.33 -8.69
C MET A 60 -10.10 6.49 -8.26
N LEU A 61 -11.37 6.21 -8.03
CA LEU A 61 -12.31 7.26 -7.66
C LEU A 61 -12.07 7.77 -6.25
N ALA A 62 -11.62 6.90 -5.39
CA ALA A 62 -11.26 7.30 -4.05
C ALA A 62 -9.91 8.02 -4.02
N GLY A 63 -9.20 7.93 -5.13
CA GLY A 63 -7.83 8.37 -5.31
C GLY A 63 -7.32 9.31 -4.25
N GLY A 64 -6.33 8.89 -3.53
CA GLY A 64 -5.79 9.75 -2.53
C GLY A 64 -5.65 9.14 -1.15
N PHE A 65 -6.05 7.87 -0.97
CA PHE A 65 -5.81 7.23 0.31
C PHE A 65 -4.32 7.30 0.66
N GLY A 66 -3.46 6.89 -0.27
CA GLY A 66 -2.02 6.95 -0.07
C GLY A 66 -1.54 8.37 0.15
N SER A 67 -2.09 9.31 -0.62
CA SER A 67 -1.73 10.72 -0.48
C SER A 67 -2.12 11.25 0.89
N LEU A 68 -3.29 10.86 1.39
CA LEU A 68 -3.72 11.30 2.72
C LEU A 68 -2.79 10.73 3.80
N VAL A 69 -2.39 9.47 3.65
CA VAL A 69 -1.45 8.87 4.60
C VAL A 69 -0.10 9.57 4.54
N ALA A 70 0.40 9.83 3.33
CA ALA A 70 1.66 10.53 3.17
C ALA A 70 1.62 11.92 3.79
N GLU A 71 0.49 12.62 3.59
CA GLU A 71 0.31 13.95 4.14
C GLU A 71 0.30 13.90 5.67
N ARG A 72 -0.34 12.88 6.24
CA ARG A 72 -0.40 12.71 7.68
C ARG A 72 0.99 12.56 8.29
N PHE A 73 1.90 11.89 7.57
CA PHE A 73 3.25 11.65 8.07
C PHE A 73 4.30 12.57 7.47
N ALA A 74 3.88 13.62 6.78
CA ALA A 74 4.80 14.47 6.03
C ALA A 74 5.91 15.08 6.88
N GLU A 75 5.61 15.39 8.13
CA GLU A 75 6.60 16.02 9.01
C GLU A 75 7.24 15.04 9.98
N ASP A 76 6.90 13.76 9.87
CA ASP A 76 7.45 12.72 10.75
C ASP A 76 8.67 12.12 10.07
N THR A 77 9.84 12.58 10.46
CA THR A 77 11.09 12.12 9.83
C THR A 77 11.40 10.66 10.11
N SER A 78 10.71 10.04 11.07
CA SER A 78 10.90 8.63 11.37
C SER A 78 10.09 7.72 10.45
N LYS A 79 9.23 8.31 9.60
CA LYS A 79 8.35 7.56 8.71
C LYS A 79 8.70 7.82 7.26
N ARG A 80 8.58 6.77 6.48
CA ARG A 80 8.70 6.85 5.03
C ARG A 80 7.46 6.18 4.45
N VAL A 81 6.79 6.87 3.53
CA VAL A 81 5.56 6.38 2.94
C VAL A 81 5.77 6.08 1.46
N LYS A 82 5.44 4.87 1.05
CA LYS A 82 5.46 4.49 -0.36
C LYS A 82 4.04 4.17 -0.80
N ILE A 83 3.61 4.79 -1.87
CA ILE A 83 2.25 4.65 -2.38
C ILE A 83 2.24 3.74 -3.61
N PHE A 84 1.42 2.70 -3.56
CA PHE A 84 1.12 1.87 -4.71
C PHE A 84 -0.35 2.11 -5.06
N GLY A 85 -0.58 2.73 -6.20
CA GLY A 85 -1.93 3.04 -6.64
C GLY A 85 -1.90 3.33 -8.14
N TYR A 86 -3.06 3.63 -8.70
CA TYR A 86 -3.13 3.95 -10.12
C TYR A 86 -2.50 5.29 -10.45
N GLY A 87 -2.44 6.17 -9.45
CA GLY A 87 -1.95 7.51 -9.69
C GLY A 87 -2.87 8.24 -10.65
N ASP A 88 -2.29 8.86 -11.67
CA ASP A 88 -3.06 9.58 -12.67
C ASP A 88 -3.31 8.73 -13.92
N LYS A 89 -3.05 7.44 -13.85
CA LYS A 89 -3.21 6.60 -15.03
C LYS A 89 -4.66 6.38 -15.38
N PHE A 90 -4.95 6.44 -16.64
CA PHE A 90 -6.28 6.25 -17.17
C PHE A 90 -6.58 4.76 -17.30
N ILE A 91 -7.73 4.32 -16.79
CA ILE A 91 -8.17 2.94 -16.94
C ILE A 91 -8.99 2.86 -18.23
N GLY A 92 -8.40 2.31 -19.25
CA GLY A 92 -9.08 2.17 -20.54
C GLY A 92 -9.36 0.72 -20.86
N GLN A 93 -8.46 0.13 -21.60
CA GLN A 93 -8.59 -1.24 -22.11
C GLN A 93 -8.04 -2.25 -21.11
N GLY A 94 -8.54 -3.46 -21.22
CA GLY A 94 -8.03 -4.56 -20.41
C GLY A 94 -8.72 -4.75 -19.09
N GLY A 95 -8.41 -5.83 -18.41
CA GLY A 95 -8.99 -6.14 -17.12
C GLY A 95 -8.31 -5.38 -16.00
N ILE A 96 -8.99 -5.32 -14.85
CA ILE A 96 -8.47 -4.60 -13.71
C ILE A 96 -7.16 -5.21 -13.19
N ASP A 97 -7.09 -6.55 -13.14
CA ASP A 97 -5.86 -7.19 -12.67
C ASP A 97 -4.69 -6.87 -13.59
N GLU A 98 -4.93 -6.88 -14.89
CA GLU A 98 -3.91 -6.55 -15.87
C GLU A 98 -3.45 -5.10 -15.68
N LEU A 99 -4.40 -4.21 -15.46
CA LEU A 99 -4.08 -2.81 -15.23
C LEU A 99 -3.28 -2.62 -13.95
N MET A 100 -3.63 -3.34 -12.90
CA MET A 100 -2.88 -3.26 -11.65
C MET A 100 -1.43 -3.68 -11.85
N ASP A 101 -1.21 -4.75 -12.62
CA ASP A 101 0.15 -5.18 -12.91
C ASP A 101 0.91 -4.12 -13.70
N ASP A 102 0.24 -3.49 -14.67
CA ASP A 102 0.86 -2.45 -15.50
C ASP A 102 1.22 -1.22 -14.67
N CYS A 103 0.47 -0.97 -13.61
CA CYS A 103 0.75 0.16 -12.72
C CYS A 103 1.72 -0.18 -11.60
N GLY A 104 2.30 -1.37 -11.64
CA GLY A 104 3.27 -1.77 -10.63
C GLY A 104 2.66 -2.24 -9.32
N LEU A 105 1.40 -2.69 -9.36
CA LEU A 105 0.72 -3.17 -8.16
C LEU A 105 0.74 -4.69 -8.04
N SER A 106 1.61 -5.37 -8.76
CA SER A 106 1.71 -6.82 -8.62
C SER A 106 2.29 -7.16 -7.25
N PRO A 107 1.94 -8.33 -6.70
CA PRO A 107 2.54 -8.75 -5.43
C PRO A 107 4.06 -8.77 -5.49
N GLU A 108 4.61 -9.17 -6.63
CA GLU A 108 6.06 -9.22 -6.83
C GLU A 108 6.69 -7.83 -6.73
N ALA A 109 6.05 -6.83 -7.34
CA ALA A 109 6.59 -5.48 -7.31
C ALA A 109 6.54 -4.89 -5.90
N ILE A 110 5.45 -5.13 -5.19
CA ILE A 110 5.30 -4.65 -3.82
C ILE A 110 6.35 -5.33 -2.92
N ALA A 111 6.50 -6.64 -3.04
CA ALA A 111 7.46 -7.38 -2.25
C ALA A 111 8.89 -6.93 -2.54
N ALA A 112 9.21 -6.72 -3.81
CA ALA A 112 10.55 -6.29 -4.20
C ALA A 112 10.89 -4.93 -3.60
N TYR A 113 9.93 -4.01 -3.61
CA TYR A 113 10.17 -2.69 -3.03
C TYR A 113 10.43 -2.80 -1.53
N ILE A 114 9.61 -3.58 -0.84
CA ILE A 114 9.76 -3.71 0.61
C ILE A 114 11.09 -4.35 0.96
N GLU A 115 11.45 -5.42 0.27
CA GLU A 115 12.70 -6.12 0.54
C GLU A 115 13.90 -5.20 0.36
N LYS A 116 13.85 -4.34 -0.64
CA LYS A 116 14.94 -3.44 -0.95
C LYS A 116 15.07 -2.31 0.07
N ASN A 117 13.98 -1.98 0.76
CA ASN A 117 13.92 -0.78 1.59
C ASN A 117 13.81 -1.04 3.09
N ILE A 118 14.00 -2.28 3.51
CA ILE A 118 13.99 -2.58 4.95
C ILE A 118 15.36 -2.98 5.45
#